data_8ddfb59e152c9ff5e17ca9219911162d
#
_entry.id   8ddfb59e152c9ff5e17ca9219911162d
#
_cell.length_a   1.000
_cell.length_b   1.000
_cell.length_c   1.000
_cell.angle_alpha   90.00
_cell.angle_beta   90.00
_cell.angle_gamma   90.00
#
_symmetry.space_group_name_H-M   'P 1'
#
loop_
_entity.id
_entity.type
_entity.pdbx_description
1 polymer ?
#
loop_
_entity_poly.entity_id
_entity_poly.type
_entity_poly.pdbx_seq_one_letter_code
_entity_poly.pdbx_strand_id
1 'polypeptide(L)'
;FMKMFYHVCTKCLDQDVIFRERADYVAGMNYVPVSLHGLDLDLLAFVLMSNHFHFIIYGTKEECEYFIDHYKRLVSRYVRNRYGTVKLLRSVKTSCSEIDMSNESLKRLIAYVLNNPVKAGINCMPQNYEWGSGCCYFSNFDKIHNKRPLSDFGVREQIALLKSEVKLDGAYLVNDSGYIDPSSYVNVGFVERLFGRARSLEYFLSTSNKTAYEKDGPLVFSDTLVLAGVHELLEKRYESVSLEELSWEIRVNLVTDLRRQSNCRPTQL
;
A
#
# COMPACT_ATOMS: atom_id res chain seq x y z
N PHE A 1 16.16 -8.62 23.66
CA PHE A 1 14.98 -7.75 23.59
C PHE A 1 13.76 -8.62 23.30
N MET A 2 12.60 -8.25 23.87
CA MET A 2 11.36 -9.02 23.68
C MET A 2 10.69 -8.60 22.37
N LYS A 3 10.31 -9.59 21.54
CA LYS A 3 9.53 -9.32 20.32
C LYS A 3 8.07 -9.07 20.67
N MET A 4 7.50 -8.06 20.05
CA MET A 4 6.11 -7.62 20.23
C MET A 4 5.48 -7.33 18.86
N PHE A 5 4.17 -7.13 18.84
CA PHE A 5 3.48 -6.64 17.65
C PHE A 5 3.52 -5.12 17.59
N TYR A 6 3.88 -4.59 16.43
CA TYR A 6 3.94 -3.15 16.18
C TYR A 6 3.10 -2.75 14.97
N HIS A 7 2.38 -1.67 15.13
CA HIS A 7 1.83 -0.92 14.01
C HIS A 7 2.78 0.21 13.65
N VAL A 8 3.35 0.11 12.47
CA VAL A 8 4.30 1.08 11.94
C VAL A 8 3.66 1.80 10.78
N CYS A 9 3.52 3.11 10.89
CA CYS A 9 2.91 3.91 9.82
C CYS A 9 3.57 5.28 9.71
N THR A 10 3.44 5.90 8.54
CA THR A 10 3.70 7.33 8.37
C THR A 10 2.41 8.09 8.61
N LYS A 11 2.53 9.33 9.12
CA LYS A 11 1.40 10.26 9.04
C LYS A 11 1.08 10.54 7.58
N CYS A 12 -0.21 10.67 7.26
CA CYS A 12 -0.64 11.14 5.95
C CYS A 12 0.04 12.48 5.62
N LEU A 13 0.55 12.58 4.41
CA LEU A 13 0.99 13.86 3.88
C LEU A 13 -0.26 14.63 3.43
N ASP A 14 -0.54 15.75 4.08
CA ASP A 14 -1.77 16.52 3.83
C ASP A 14 -1.83 17.10 2.41
N GLN A 15 -0.68 17.28 1.76
CA GLN A 15 -0.59 17.93 0.45
C GLN A 15 0.34 17.22 -0.54
N ASP A 16 1.08 16.20 -0.12
CA ASP A 16 2.07 15.54 -0.94
C ASP A 16 1.70 14.10 -1.25
N VAL A 17 2.09 13.62 -2.42
CA VAL A 17 1.91 12.26 -2.89
C VAL A 17 3.26 11.56 -2.95
N ILE A 18 3.35 10.39 -2.33
CA ILE A 18 4.54 9.53 -2.35
C ILE A 18 4.58 8.74 -3.65
N PHE A 19 3.50 8.00 -3.92
CA PHE A 19 3.35 7.14 -5.08
C PHE A 19 2.36 7.79 -6.04
N ARG A 20 2.88 8.36 -7.15
CA ARG A 20 2.12 9.17 -8.11
C ARG A 20 1.58 8.31 -9.25
N GLU A 21 2.33 7.30 -9.63
CA GLU A 21 2.01 6.41 -10.75
C GLU A 21 2.39 4.96 -10.45
N ARG A 22 1.95 4.03 -11.29
CA ARG A 22 2.18 2.59 -11.13
C ARG A 22 3.66 2.23 -10.87
N ALA A 23 4.59 2.87 -11.59
CA ALA A 23 6.01 2.60 -11.44
C ALA A 23 6.56 2.94 -10.04
N ASP A 24 5.97 3.92 -9.37
CA ASP A 24 6.34 4.30 -8.00
C ASP A 24 5.89 3.23 -6.99
N TYR A 25 4.67 2.72 -7.17
CA TYR A 25 4.16 1.63 -6.36
C TYR A 25 4.97 0.35 -6.57
N VAL A 26 5.30 0.00 -7.81
CA VAL A 26 6.19 -1.14 -8.11
C VAL A 26 7.53 -1.02 -7.39
N ALA A 27 8.14 0.17 -7.40
CA ALA A 27 9.36 0.42 -6.66
C ALA A 27 9.12 0.32 -5.14
N GLY A 28 8.02 0.88 -4.64
CA GLY A 28 7.61 0.78 -3.23
C GLY A 28 7.42 -0.66 -2.77
N MET A 29 6.74 -1.50 -3.57
CA MET A 29 6.54 -2.92 -3.29
C MET A 29 7.87 -3.67 -3.21
N ASN A 30 8.80 -3.42 -4.15
CA ASN A 30 10.12 -4.05 -4.15
C ASN A 30 11.00 -3.59 -2.99
N TYR A 31 10.83 -2.36 -2.50
CA TYR A 31 11.58 -1.88 -1.34
C TYR A 31 11.14 -2.51 -0.02
N VAL A 32 9.95 -3.12 0.07
CA VAL A 32 9.54 -3.84 1.28
C VAL A 32 10.47 -5.00 1.58
N PRO A 33 10.62 -6.03 0.72
CA PRO A 33 11.52 -7.15 1.00
C PRO A 33 12.99 -6.74 1.07
N VAL A 34 13.42 -5.70 0.31
CA VAL A 34 14.77 -5.14 0.44
C VAL A 34 15.02 -4.56 1.83
N SER A 35 14.01 -3.93 2.44
CA SER A 35 14.14 -3.35 3.77
C SER A 35 14.02 -4.38 4.90
N LEU A 36 13.36 -5.50 4.64
CA LEU A 36 13.26 -6.64 5.56
C LEU A 36 14.55 -7.47 5.61
N HIS A 37 15.38 -7.39 4.56
CA HIS A 37 16.55 -8.25 4.42
C HIS A 37 17.54 -8.10 5.59
N GLY A 38 17.86 -9.24 6.20
CA GLY A 38 18.80 -9.30 7.33
C GLY A 38 18.21 -8.95 8.69
N LEU A 39 16.90 -8.68 8.79
CA LEU A 39 16.21 -8.41 10.05
C LEU A 39 15.50 -9.68 10.55
N ASP A 40 15.47 -9.87 11.87
CA ASP A 40 14.77 -10.96 12.54
C ASP A 40 13.36 -10.50 12.96
N LEU A 41 12.53 -10.17 11.97
CA LEU A 41 11.15 -9.76 12.16
C LEU A 41 10.20 -10.42 11.16
N ASP A 42 8.92 -10.54 11.54
CA ASP A 42 7.86 -11.03 10.67
C ASP A 42 6.97 -9.87 10.21
N LEU A 43 6.86 -9.67 8.91
CA LEU A 43 5.83 -8.80 8.34
C LEU A 43 4.51 -9.56 8.27
N LEU A 44 3.46 -9.05 8.91
CA LEU A 44 2.15 -9.70 8.98
C LEU A 44 1.15 -9.12 7.99
N ALA A 45 1.12 -7.80 7.85
CA ALA A 45 0.25 -7.12 6.89
C ALA A 45 0.84 -5.76 6.52
N PHE A 46 0.53 -5.28 5.32
CA PHE A 46 0.87 -3.92 4.92
C PHE A 46 -0.04 -3.40 3.81
N VAL A 47 -0.03 -2.09 3.65
CA VAL A 47 -0.66 -1.38 2.53
C VAL A 47 0.13 -0.12 2.20
N LEU A 48 0.33 0.13 0.90
CA LEU A 48 0.93 1.34 0.37
C LEU A 48 -0.19 2.21 -0.22
N MET A 49 -0.39 3.39 0.35
CA MET A 49 -1.35 4.38 -0.13
C MET A 49 -0.60 5.51 -0.83
N SER A 50 -1.28 6.32 -1.61
CA SER A 50 -0.64 7.38 -2.39
C SER A 50 0.21 8.34 -1.55
N ASN A 51 -0.18 8.61 -0.31
CA ASN A 51 0.45 9.61 0.57
C ASN A 51 0.88 9.08 1.94
N HIS A 52 0.72 7.79 2.21
CA HIS A 52 1.16 7.14 3.43
C HIS A 52 1.26 5.63 3.25
N PHE A 53 1.78 4.93 4.26
CA PHE A 53 1.82 3.46 4.29
C PHE A 53 1.72 2.93 5.71
N HIS A 54 1.23 1.71 5.83
CA HIS A 54 1.06 0.98 7.08
C HIS A 54 1.72 -0.39 6.99
N PHE A 55 2.35 -0.80 8.10
CA PHE A 55 2.92 -2.14 8.28
C PHE A 55 2.53 -2.68 9.66
N ILE A 56 2.18 -3.97 9.73
CA ILE A 56 2.02 -4.72 10.97
C ILE A 56 3.18 -5.70 11.06
N ILE A 57 3.98 -5.56 12.09
CA ILE A 57 5.24 -6.27 12.23
C ILE A 57 5.29 -6.95 13.60
N TYR A 58 5.83 -8.18 13.65
CA TYR A 58 6.25 -8.84 14.87
C TYR A 58 7.78 -8.87 14.93
N GLY A 59 8.35 -8.22 15.92
CA GLY A 59 9.81 -8.08 16.05
C GLY A 59 10.19 -7.27 17.29
N THR A 60 11.46 -6.89 17.40
CA THR A 60 11.89 -5.92 18.41
C THR A 60 11.58 -4.49 17.94
N LYS A 61 11.45 -3.56 18.86
CA LYS A 61 11.21 -2.16 18.54
C LYS A 61 12.31 -1.58 17.67
N GLU A 62 13.53 -1.88 18.00
CA GLU A 62 14.73 -1.41 17.30
C GLU A 62 14.75 -1.88 15.85
N GLU A 63 14.40 -3.14 15.59
CA GLU A 63 14.31 -3.68 14.22
C GLU A 63 13.16 -3.07 13.43
N CYS A 64 12.00 -2.85 14.08
CA CYS A 64 10.87 -2.17 13.45
C CYS A 64 11.21 -0.71 13.06
N GLU A 65 11.89 0.02 13.94
CA GLU A 65 12.36 1.39 13.66
C GLU A 65 13.44 1.40 12.56
N TYR A 66 14.36 0.44 12.56
CA TYR A 66 15.36 0.30 11.50
C TYR A 66 14.72 -0.01 10.15
N PHE A 67 13.77 -0.96 10.11
CA PHE A 67 13.02 -1.32 8.92
C PHE A 67 12.36 -0.09 8.28
N ILE A 68 11.58 0.64 9.07
CA ILE A 68 10.81 1.78 8.55
C ILE A 68 11.72 2.92 8.09
N ASP A 69 12.81 3.18 8.80
CA ASP A 69 13.77 4.21 8.40
C ASP A 69 14.53 3.81 7.13
N HIS A 70 14.84 2.52 6.97
CA HIS A 70 15.45 2.02 5.74
C HIS A 70 14.48 2.14 4.57
N TYR A 71 13.24 1.69 4.73
CA TYR A 71 12.19 1.79 3.72
C TYR A 71 11.97 3.26 3.28
N LYS A 72 11.81 4.17 4.23
CA LYS A 72 11.68 5.61 3.96
C LYS A 72 12.87 6.18 3.19
N ARG A 73 14.08 5.77 3.51
CA ARG A 73 15.29 6.23 2.78
C ARG A 73 15.28 5.77 1.33
N LEU A 74 14.90 4.51 1.07
CA LEU A 74 14.81 3.96 -0.28
C LEU A 74 13.75 4.69 -1.11
N VAL A 75 12.55 4.81 -0.58
CA VAL A 75 11.44 5.52 -1.25
C VAL A 75 11.78 6.99 -1.46
N SER A 76 12.32 7.69 -0.45
CA SER A 76 12.72 9.10 -0.59
C SER A 76 13.79 9.32 -1.67
N ARG A 77 14.77 8.42 -1.74
CA ARG A 77 15.81 8.47 -2.77
C ARG A 77 15.22 8.26 -4.17
N TYR A 78 14.32 7.28 -4.30
CA TYR A 78 13.63 7.00 -5.57
C TYR A 78 12.81 8.21 -6.05
N VAL A 79 11.94 8.74 -5.19
CA VAL A 79 11.08 9.90 -5.49
C VAL A 79 11.91 11.14 -5.83
N ARG A 80 12.97 11.40 -5.08
CA ARG A 80 13.89 12.50 -5.38
C ARG A 80 14.56 12.35 -6.75
N ASN A 81 15.05 11.16 -7.08
CA ASN A 81 15.73 10.91 -8.35
C ASN A 81 14.77 11.04 -9.54
N ARG A 82 13.49 10.68 -9.33
CA ARG A 82 12.48 10.68 -10.39
C ARG A 82 11.82 12.06 -10.58
N TYR A 83 11.55 12.77 -9.50
CA TYR A 83 10.73 13.98 -9.50
C TYR A 83 11.46 15.24 -9.03
N GLY A 84 12.70 15.13 -8.63
CA GLY A 84 13.48 16.28 -8.10
C GLY A 84 13.01 16.79 -6.73
N THR A 85 12.06 16.14 -6.08
CA THR A 85 11.46 16.58 -4.80
C THR A 85 12.40 16.31 -3.63
N VAL A 86 12.84 17.35 -2.93
CA VAL A 86 14.01 17.29 -2.04
C VAL A 86 13.71 16.74 -0.64
N LYS A 87 12.46 16.75 -0.13
CA LYS A 87 12.22 16.50 1.31
C LYS A 87 10.96 15.69 1.65
N LEU A 88 10.36 14.97 0.72
CA LEU A 88 9.02 14.40 0.89
C LEU A 88 8.84 13.55 2.18
N LEU A 89 9.73 12.61 2.45
CA LEU A 89 9.61 11.70 3.59
C LEU A 89 10.58 12.00 4.75
N ARG A 90 11.52 12.93 4.58
CA ARG A 90 12.56 13.18 5.58
C ARG A 90 12.03 13.82 6.86
N SER A 91 10.97 14.61 6.76
CA SER A 91 10.29 15.29 7.88
C SER A 91 9.05 14.54 8.37
N VAL A 92 8.64 13.48 7.66
CA VAL A 92 7.44 12.72 8.03
C VAL A 92 7.73 11.87 9.26
N LYS A 93 7.03 12.18 10.35
CA LYS A 93 7.11 11.39 11.57
C LYS A 93 6.51 10.00 11.31
N THR A 94 7.26 8.98 11.64
CA THR A 94 6.77 7.60 11.74
C THR A 94 6.22 7.38 13.14
N SER A 95 5.10 6.66 13.20
CA SER A 95 4.60 6.09 14.43
C SER A 95 5.00 4.62 14.46
N CYS A 96 5.63 4.18 15.53
CA CYS A 96 5.87 2.78 15.84
C CYS A 96 5.16 2.51 17.17
N SER A 97 3.92 2.05 17.10
CA SER A 97 3.05 1.84 18.25
C SER A 97 2.94 0.36 18.56
N GLU A 98 3.26 -0.01 19.80
CA GLU A 98 3.03 -1.36 20.31
C GLU A 98 1.54 -1.69 20.32
N ILE A 99 1.22 -2.91 19.95
CA ILE A 99 -0.16 -3.43 19.86
C ILE A 99 -0.40 -4.36 21.03
N ASP A 100 -1.59 -4.26 21.63
CA ASP A 100 -2.05 -5.25 22.60
C ASP A 100 -1.98 -6.66 22.00
N MET A 101 -1.36 -7.58 22.73
CA MET A 101 -1.13 -8.97 22.29
C MET A 101 -2.41 -9.83 22.21
N SER A 102 -3.60 -9.26 22.45
CA SER A 102 -4.83 -10.02 22.27
C SER A 102 -5.06 -10.31 20.78
N ASN A 103 -5.45 -11.55 20.48
CA ASN A 103 -5.77 -11.96 19.12
C ASN A 103 -6.85 -11.10 18.49
N GLU A 104 -7.79 -10.60 19.28
CA GLU A 104 -8.90 -9.76 18.80
C GLU A 104 -8.38 -8.38 18.34
N SER A 105 -7.52 -7.75 19.14
CA SER A 105 -6.92 -6.46 18.79
C SER A 105 -6.06 -6.56 17.53
N LEU A 106 -5.27 -7.62 17.40
CA LEU A 106 -4.43 -7.85 16.23
C LEU A 106 -5.27 -8.10 14.98
N LYS A 107 -6.35 -8.90 15.04
CA LYS A 107 -7.29 -9.12 13.94
C LYS A 107 -7.93 -7.81 13.47
N ARG A 108 -8.39 -6.98 14.41
CA ARG A 108 -8.99 -5.67 14.10
C ARG A 108 -8.00 -4.76 13.40
N LEU A 109 -6.76 -4.74 13.86
CA LEU A 109 -5.74 -3.87 13.29
C LEU A 109 -5.28 -4.34 11.90
N ILE A 110 -5.11 -5.66 11.70
CA ILE A 110 -4.84 -6.19 10.35
C ILE A 110 -5.98 -5.82 9.40
N ALA A 111 -7.25 -6.03 9.81
CA ALA A 111 -8.40 -5.65 9.00
C ALA A 111 -8.45 -4.13 8.74
N TYR A 112 -8.09 -3.30 9.72
CA TYR A 112 -7.99 -1.85 9.56
C TYR A 112 -6.96 -1.48 8.48
N VAL A 113 -5.75 -2.06 8.54
CA VAL A 113 -4.68 -1.80 7.57
C VAL A 113 -5.12 -2.21 6.16
N LEU A 114 -5.69 -3.40 6.00
CA LEU A 114 -6.15 -3.89 4.71
C LEU A 114 -7.33 -3.10 4.12
N ASN A 115 -8.15 -2.47 4.97
CA ASN A 115 -9.30 -1.66 4.55
C ASN A 115 -8.94 -0.20 4.24
N ASN A 116 -7.69 0.22 4.38
CA ASN A 116 -7.30 1.60 4.06
C ASN A 116 -7.73 2.04 2.65
N PRO A 117 -7.56 1.22 1.58
CA PRO A 117 -8.02 1.59 0.24
C PRO A 117 -9.53 1.81 0.15
N VAL A 118 -10.32 0.95 0.82
CA VAL A 118 -11.79 1.06 0.83
C VAL A 118 -12.24 2.33 1.55
N LYS A 119 -11.64 2.63 2.70
CA LYS A 119 -11.90 3.88 3.44
C LYS A 119 -11.54 5.12 2.64
N ALA A 120 -10.55 5.00 1.80
CA ALA A 120 -10.10 6.03 0.89
C ALA A 120 -11.03 6.26 -0.31
N GLY A 121 -12.09 5.50 -0.43
CA GLY A 121 -12.98 5.58 -1.58
C GLY A 121 -12.48 4.84 -2.82
N ILE A 122 -11.37 4.10 -2.73
CA ILE A 122 -10.95 3.19 -3.80
C ILE A 122 -11.95 2.04 -3.81
N ASN A 123 -12.73 1.95 -4.90
CA ASN A 123 -13.82 0.97 -5.02
C ASN A 123 -13.27 -0.42 -5.37
N CYS A 124 -12.58 -1.05 -4.42
CA CYS A 124 -12.08 -2.41 -4.54
C CYS A 124 -12.29 -3.17 -3.23
N MET A 125 -12.39 -4.48 -3.32
CA MET A 125 -12.26 -5.30 -2.11
C MET A 125 -10.82 -5.22 -1.59
N PRO A 126 -10.58 -5.23 -0.26
CA PRO A 126 -9.23 -5.16 0.30
C PRO A 126 -8.25 -6.19 -0.29
N GLN A 127 -8.76 -7.37 -0.65
CA GLN A 127 -7.99 -8.45 -1.26
C GLN A 127 -7.58 -8.16 -2.71
N ASN A 128 -8.29 -7.25 -3.38
CA ASN A 128 -8.03 -6.90 -4.78
C ASN A 128 -7.16 -5.63 -4.90
N TYR A 129 -6.80 -5.02 -3.78
CA TYR A 129 -5.90 -3.88 -3.82
C TYR A 129 -4.46 -4.35 -4.04
N GLU A 130 -3.90 -3.98 -5.19
CA GLU A 130 -2.62 -4.48 -5.67
C GLU A 130 -1.42 -4.10 -4.78
N TRP A 131 -1.50 -2.93 -4.12
CA TRP A 131 -0.36 -2.34 -3.40
C TRP A 131 -0.37 -2.67 -1.90
N GLY A 132 -0.52 -3.94 -1.58
CA GLY A 132 -0.54 -4.43 -0.22
C GLY A 132 -0.52 -5.94 -0.12
N SER A 133 -0.68 -6.44 1.10
CA SER A 133 -0.66 -7.87 1.39
C SER A 133 -2.05 -8.53 1.37
N GLY A 134 -3.11 -7.79 1.09
CA GLY A 134 -4.48 -8.31 1.18
C GLY A 134 -4.75 -9.51 0.28
N CYS A 135 -4.12 -9.58 -0.88
CA CYS A 135 -4.23 -10.68 -1.84
C CYS A 135 -3.58 -11.99 -1.38
N CYS A 136 -2.75 -11.97 -0.32
CA CYS A 136 -1.99 -13.16 0.11
C CYS A 136 -2.81 -14.13 0.96
N TYR A 137 -3.88 -13.67 1.63
CA TYR A 137 -4.56 -14.46 2.66
C TYR A 137 -5.76 -15.22 2.09
N PHE A 138 -5.86 -16.52 2.42
CA PHE A 138 -6.95 -17.41 2.03
C PHE A 138 -7.23 -17.39 0.52
N SER A 139 -6.23 -17.05 -0.27
CA SER A 139 -6.39 -16.91 -1.72
C SER A 139 -5.89 -18.16 -2.43
N ASN A 140 -6.67 -18.62 -3.41
CA ASN A 140 -6.19 -19.52 -4.45
C ASN A 140 -5.50 -18.75 -5.59
N PHE A 141 -4.97 -17.55 -5.30
CA PHE A 141 -4.40 -16.61 -6.29
C PHE A 141 -3.13 -17.12 -6.96
N ASP A 142 -2.49 -18.17 -6.43
CA ASP A 142 -1.33 -18.81 -7.09
C ASP A 142 -1.61 -19.28 -8.52
N LYS A 143 -2.90 -19.38 -8.90
CA LYS A 143 -3.33 -19.82 -10.23
C LYS A 143 -3.53 -18.69 -11.24
N ILE A 144 -3.53 -17.41 -10.82
CA ILE A 144 -3.97 -16.28 -11.66
C ILE A 144 -2.78 -15.49 -12.24
N HIS A 145 -1.62 -15.54 -11.62
CA HIS A 145 -0.44 -14.79 -12.08
C HIS A 145 0.71 -15.73 -12.44
N ASN A 146 1.31 -15.49 -13.59
CA ASN A 146 2.57 -16.12 -13.99
C ASN A 146 3.69 -15.60 -13.09
N LYS A 147 3.91 -16.25 -11.96
CA LYS A 147 4.99 -15.92 -11.03
C LYS A 147 6.25 -16.69 -11.42
N ARG A 148 7.41 -16.02 -11.40
CA ARG A 148 8.70 -16.61 -11.67
C ARG A 148 9.63 -16.45 -10.48
N PRO A 149 10.43 -17.46 -10.11
CA PRO A 149 11.43 -17.32 -9.06
C PRO A 149 12.43 -16.20 -9.42
N LEU A 150 12.88 -15.46 -8.42
CA LEU A 150 13.89 -14.40 -8.60
C LEU A 150 15.21 -14.95 -9.14
N SER A 151 15.52 -16.22 -8.85
CA SER A 151 16.66 -16.94 -9.42
C SER A 151 16.64 -17.06 -10.93
N ASP A 152 15.48 -16.95 -11.58
CA ASP A 152 15.36 -16.97 -13.05
C ASP A 152 15.83 -15.69 -13.71
N PHE A 153 16.07 -14.65 -12.93
CA PHE A 153 16.54 -13.34 -13.38
C PHE A 153 18.05 -13.23 -13.20
N GLY A 154 18.75 -12.74 -14.22
CA GLY A 154 20.18 -12.43 -14.12
C GLY A 154 20.45 -11.34 -13.08
N VAL A 155 21.67 -11.28 -12.55
CA VAL A 155 22.05 -10.33 -11.48
C VAL A 155 21.72 -8.88 -11.87
N ARG A 156 21.96 -8.48 -13.12
CA ARG A 156 21.64 -7.12 -13.60
C ARG A 156 20.14 -6.86 -13.63
N GLU A 157 19.36 -7.87 -14.00
CA GLU A 157 17.89 -7.77 -14.02
C GLU A 157 17.34 -7.67 -12.60
N GLN A 158 17.87 -8.45 -11.64
CA GLN A 158 17.50 -8.34 -10.23
C GLN A 158 17.80 -6.95 -9.68
N ILE A 159 18.98 -6.39 -9.95
CA ILE A 159 19.32 -5.02 -9.53
C ILE A 159 18.39 -3.98 -10.17
N ALA A 160 18.05 -4.14 -11.44
CA ALA A 160 17.13 -3.23 -12.14
C ALA A 160 15.70 -3.33 -11.58
N LEU A 161 15.23 -4.54 -11.27
CA LEU A 161 13.92 -4.81 -10.68
C LEU A 161 13.83 -4.27 -9.25
N LEU A 162 14.77 -4.63 -8.39
CA LEU A 162 14.78 -4.25 -6.98
C LEU A 162 15.23 -2.79 -6.76
N LYS A 163 15.87 -2.17 -7.76
CA LYS A 163 16.56 -0.88 -7.66
C LYS A 163 17.54 -0.83 -6.46
N SER A 164 18.15 -1.99 -6.20
CA SER A 164 19.04 -2.25 -5.07
C SER A 164 20.00 -3.38 -5.41
N GLU A 165 21.19 -3.34 -4.80
CA GLU A 165 22.20 -4.40 -4.90
C GLU A 165 22.00 -5.51 -3.84
N VAL A 166 20.97 -5.39 -3.00
CA VAL A 166 20.65 -6.41 -1.98
C VAL A 166 20.28 -7.71 -2.68
N LYS A 167 20.90 -8.79 -2.24
CA LYS A 167 20.63 -10.15 -2.72
C LYS A 167 19.53 -10.76 -1.86
N LEU A 168 18.33 -10.80 -2.40
CA LEU A 168 17.21 -11.50 -1.79
C LEU A 168 17.28 -13.01 -2.07
N ASP A 169 16.46 -13.79 -1.36
CA ASP A 169 16.32 -15.22 -1.60
C ASP A 169 15.86 -15.45 -3.05
N GLY A 170 16.57 -16.31 -3.77
CA GLY A 170 16.25 -16.68 -5.16
C GLY A 170 14.90 -17.38 -5.32
N ALA A 171 14.34 -17.95 -4.23
CA ALA A 171 13.01 -18.55 -4.21
C ALA A 171 11.86 -17.52 -4.16
N TYR A 172 12.15 -16.25 -3.90
CA TYR A 172 11.12 -15.20 -3.94
C TYR A 172 10.50 -15.11 -5.32
N LEU A 173 9.19 -14.98 -5.35
CA LEU A 173 8.40 -14.96 -6.59
C LEU A 173 8.25 -13.53 -7.10
N VAL A 174 8.59 -13.32 -8.36
CA VAL A 174 8.32 -12.08 -9.09
C VAL A 174 7.03 -12.26 -9.88
N ASN A 175 6.09 -11.35 -9.74
CA ASN A 175 4.85 -11.37 -10.52
C ASN A 175 5.02 -10.66 -11.89
N ASP A 176 4.01 -10.79 -12.75
CA ASP A 176 3.96 -10.16 -14.07
C ASP A 176 3.91 -8.64 -14.05
N SER A 177 3.56 -8.06 -12.90
CA SER A 177 3.59 -6.61 -12.66
C SER A 177 5.01 -6.05 -12.37
N GLY A 178 6.01 -6.92 -12.21
CA GLY A 178 7.42 -6.54 -12.04
C GLY A 178 7.82 -6.22 -10.60
N TYR A 179 7.14 -6.81 -9.61
CA TYR A 179 7.57 -6.72 -8.20
C TYR A 179 7.54 -8.09 -7.52
N ILE A 180 8.30 -8.20 -6.42
CA ILE A 180 8.30 -9.40 -5.58
C ILE A 180 6.91 -9.58 -4.99
N ASP A 181 6.33 -10.74 -5.23
CA ASP A 181 5.01 -11.08 -4.70
C ASP A 181 5.01 -11.07 -3.17
N PRO A 182 4.06 -10.39 -2.52
CA PRO A 182 4.03 -10.28 -1.06
C PRO A 182 3.98 -11.62 -0.33
N SER A 183 3.44 -12.68 -0.95
CA SER A 183 3.43 -14.01 -0.35
C SER A 183 4.84 -14.57 -0.09
N SER A 184 5.87 -14.02 -0.75
CA SER A 184 7.26 -14.44 -0.56
C SER A 184 7.90 -13.91 0.73
N TYR A 185 7.37 -12.83 1.32
CA TYR A 185 7.99 -12.16 2.48
C TYR A 185 7.02 -11.79 3.59
N VAL A 186 5.71 -11.97 3.39
CA VAL A 186 4.69 -11.81 4.44
C VAL A 186 4.48 -13.16 5.14
N ASN A 187 4.36 -13.14 6.47
CA ASN A 187 4.04 -14.36 7.22
C ASN A 187 2.55 -14.70 7.09
N VAL A 188 2.17 -15.17 5.88
CA VAL A 188 0.80 -15.55 5.52
C VAL A 188 0.27 -16.62 6.47
N GLY A 189 1.08 -17.65 6.75
CA GLY A 189 0.67 -18.75 7.60
C GLY A 189 0.31 -18.35 9.04
N PHE A 190 0.99 -17.32 9.58
CA PHE A 190 0.61 -16.78 10.89
C PHE A 190 -0.75 -16.10 10.84
N VAL A 191 -0.98 -15.24 9.84
CA VAL A 191 -2.24 -14.49 9.70
C VAL A 191 -3.41 -15.42 9.44
N GLU A 192 -3.24 -16.43 8.59
CA GLU A 192 -4.28 -17.42 8.34
C GLU A 192 -4.62 -18.25 9.58
N ARG A 193 -3.64 -18.68 10.36
CA ARG A 193 -3.87 -19.32 11.66
C ARG A 193 -4.57 -18.41 12.65
N LEU A 194 -4.19 -17.12 12.71
CA LEU A 194 -4.81 -16.13 13.58
C LEU A 194 -6.31 -15.98 13.28
N PHE A 195 -6.71 -15.87 12.02
CA PHE A 195 -8.11 -15.75 11.62
C PHE A 195 -8.85 -17.10 11.60
N GLY A 196 -8.14 -18.19 11.35
CA GLY A 196 -8.65 -19.56 11.29
C GLY A 196 -9.39 -19.91 10.00
N ARG A 197 -10.11 -18.98 9.38
CA ARG A 197 -10.84 -19.16 8.12
C ARG A 197 -11.10 -17.83 7.40
N ALA A 198 -11.29 -17.88 6.08
CA ALA A 198 -11.56 -16.69 5.24
C ALA A 198 -12.76 -15.87 5.74
N ARG A 199 -13.87 -16.51 6.11
CA ARG A 199 -15.05 -15.83 6.66
C ARG A 199 -14.75 -14.98 7.90
N SER A 200 -13.79 -15.40 8.74
CA SER A 200 -13.40 -14.61 9.91
C SER A 200 -12.69 -13.32 9.45
N LEU A 201 -11.78 -13.40 8.49
CA LEU A 201 -11.14 -12.22 7.90
C LEU A 201 -12.19 -11.29 7.27
N GLU A 202 -13.12 -11.81 6.46
CA GLU A 202 -14.21 -11.04 5.85
C GLU A 202 -15.08 -10.33 6.89
N TYR A 203 -15.41 -11.00 8.00
CA TYR A 203 -16.15 -10.41 9.12
C TYR A 203 -15.40 -9.20 9.69
N PHE A 204 -14.10 -9.34 9.98
CA PHE A 204 -13.31 -8.23 10.50
C PHE A 204 -13.14 -7.10 9.49
N LEU A 205 -12.97 -7.41 8.21
CA LEU A 205 -12.94 -6.41 7.13
C LEU A 205 -14.26 -5.62 7.06
N SER A 206 -15.41 -6.29 7.12
CA SER A 206 -16.71 -5.63 7.06
C SER A 206 -17.04 -4.79 8.30
N THR A 207 -16.46 -5.12 9.46
CA THR A 207 -16.70 -4.43 10.73
C THR A 207 -15.65 -3.37 11.06
N SER A 208 -14.49 -3.38 10.41
CA SER A 208 -13.37 -2.46 10.71
C SER A 208 -13.69 -0.98 10.44
N ASN A 209 -14.70 -0.70 9.61
CA ASN A 209 -15.16 0.67 9.32
C ASN A 209 -15.82 1.37 10.51
N LYS A 210 -16.09 0.64 11.60
CA LYS A 210 -16.79 1.15 12.80
C LYS A 210 -15.86 1.43 13.99
N THR A 211 -14.56 1.21 13.87
CA THR A 211 -13.63 1.33 14.99
C THR A 211 -12.73 2.56 14.90
N ALA A 212 -12.46 3.17 16.07
CA ALA A 212 -11.85 4.47 16.32
C ALA A 212 -10.33 4.60 15.98
N TYR A 213 -9.84 3.99 14.93
CA TYR A 213 -8.48 4.25 14.43
C TYR A 213 -8.41 5.46 13.47
N GLU A 214 -9.39 6.35 13.54
CA GLU A 214 -9.58 7.53 12.66
C GLU A 214 -8.54 8.65 12.89
N LYS A 215 -7.25 8.31 12.97
CA LYS A 215 -6.19 9.33 13.05
C LYS A 215 -5.47 9.59 11.74
N ASP A 216 -5.85 8.88 10.70
CA ASP A 216 -5.27 9.08 9.37
C ASP A 216 -6.00 10.22 8.69
N GLY A 217 -5.25 11.24 8.26
CA GLY A 217 -5.80 12.39 7.53
C GLY A 217 -6.39 11.96 6.16
N PRO A 218 -7.05 12.86 5.45
CA PRO A 218 -7.66 12.57 4.17
C PRO A 218 -6.62 12.12 3.16
N LEU A 219 -6.97 11.14 2.33
CA LEU A 219 -6.15 10.72 1.21
C LEU A 219 -5.99 11.84 0.20
N VAL A 220 -4.78 11.99 -0.30
CA VAL A 220 -4.47 12.86 -1.42
C VAL A 220 -4.18 11.98 -2.63
N PHE A 221 -4.93 12.18 -3.71
CA PHE A 221 -4.72 11.48 -4.97
C PHE A 221 -3.74 12.26 -5.85
N SER A 222 -2.92 11.52 -6.64
CA SER A 222 -2.07 12.15 -7.65
C SER A 222 -2.92 12.73 -8.78
N ASP A 223 -2.40 13.75 -9.47
CA ASP A 223 -3.08 14.35 -10.62
C ASP A 223 -3.42 13.30 -11.69
N THR A 224 -2.53 12.31 -11.88
CA THR A 224 -2.75 11.18 -12.80
C THR A 224 -3.97 10.32 -12.40
N LEU A 225 -4.13 10.04 -11.10
CA LEU A 225 -5.28 9.26 -10.61
C LEU A 225 -6.57 10.09 -10.67
N VAL A 226 -6.50 11.39 -10.40
CA VAL A 226 -7.64 12.30 -10.56
C VAL A 226 -8.07 12.37 -12.01
N LEU A 227 -7.12 12.52 -12.95
CA LEU A 227 -7.39 12.50 -14.39
C LEU A 227 -8.01 11.16 -14.85
N ALA A 228 -7.47 10.03 -14.37
CA ALA A 228 -8.07 8.74 -14.67
C ALA A 228 -9.51 8.62 -14.18
N GLY A 229 -9.79 9.12 -12.97
CA GLY A 229 -11.15 9.21 -12.43
C GLY A 229 -12.07 10.13 -13.24
N VAL A 230 -11.53 11.25 -13.76
CA VAL A 230 -12.26 12.13 -14.69
C VAL A 230 -12.65 11.39 -15.95
N HIS A 231 -11.70 10.70 -16.62
CA HIS A 231 -11.98 9.93 -17.83
C HIS A 231 -13.02 8.84 -17.59
N GLU A 232 -12.88 8.09 -16.49
CA GLU A 232 -13.85 7.04 -16.14
C GLU A 232 -15.25 7.58 -15.91
N LEU A 233 -15.41 8.73 -15.26
CA LEU A 233 -16.69 9.38 -15.05
C LEU A 233 -17.28 9.95 -16.36
N LEU A 234 -16.45 10.52 -17.21
CA LEU A 234 -16.87 11.02 -18.53
C LEU A 234 -17.45 9.89 -19.37
N GLU A 235 -16.76 8.77 -19.48
CA GLU A 235 -17.21 7.62 -20.27
C GLU A 235 -18.44 6.94 -19.66
N LYS A 236 -18.42 6.63 -18.36
CA LYS A 236 -19.45 5.78 -17.74
C LYS A 236 -20.73 6.53 -17.37
N ARG A 237 -20.65 7.82 -17.04
CA ARG A 237 -21.80 8.55 -16.48
C ARG A 237 -22.28 9.69 -17.35
N TYR A 238 -21.41 10.29 -18.12
CA TYR A 238 -21.75 11.46 -18.93
C TYR A 238 -21.73 11.18 -20.43
N GLU A 239 -21.38 9.95 -20.83
CA GLU A 239 -21.32 9.51 -22.24
C GLU A 239 -20.53 10.49 -23.14
N SER A 240 -19.55 11.18 -22.57
CA SER A 240 -18.75 12.19 -23.24
C SER A 240 -17.26 11.82 -23.22
N VAL A 241 -16.55 12.19 -24.27
CA VAL A 241 -15.10 11.91 -24.44
C VAL A 241 -14.26 13.09 -23.97
N SER A 242 -14.86 14.30 -23.84
CA SER A 242 -14.14 15.54 -23.55
C SER A 242 -14.87 16.42 -22.54
N LEU A 243 -14.10 17.05 -21.64
CA LEU A 243 -14.62 18.06 -20.70
C LEU A 243 -15.20 19.29 -21.41
N GLU A 244 -14.68 19.62 -22.61
CA GLU A 244 -15.08 20.79 -23.37
C GLU A 244 -16.50 20.67 -23.94
N GLU A 245 -16.97 19.46 -24.15
CA GLU A 245 -18.31 19.13 -24.66
C GLU A 245 -19.40 19.23 -23.58
N LEU A 246 -19.02 19.29 -22.31
CA LEU A 246 -19.96 19.32 -21.19
C LEU A 246 -20.47 20.72 -20.90
N SER A 247 -21.78 20.83 -20.62
CA SER A 247 -22.36 22.07 -20.10
C SER A 247 -21.77 22.44 -18.74
N TRP A 248 -21.84 23.73 -18.36
CA TRP A 248 -21.35 24.20 -17.06
C TRP A 248 -21.97 23.44 -15.88
N GLU A 249 -23.24 23.16 -15.90
CA GLU A 249 -23.95 22.42 -14.85
C GLU A 249 -23.40 21.00 -14.69
N ILE A 250 -23.12 20.32 -15.82
CA ILE A 250 -22.54 18.97 -15.81
C ILE A 250 -21.10 19.00 -15.28
N ARG A 251 -20.31 20.01 -15.63
CA ARG A 251 -18.94 20.16 -15.09
C ARG A 251 -18.96 20.35 -13.58
N VAL A 252 -19.89 21.13 -13.03
CA VAL A 252 -20.07 21.31 -11.57
C VAL A 252 -20.44 19.97 -10.89
N ASN A 253 -21.33 19.19 -11.51
CA ASN A 253 -21.69 17.87 -11.00
C ASN A 253 -20.51 16.90 -11.05
N LEU A 254 -19.73 16.90 -12.14
CA LEU A 254 -18.50 16.10 -12.26
C LEU A 254 -17.49 16.44 -11.17
N VAL A 255 -17.24 17.72 -10.92
CA VAL A 255 -16.37 18.19 -9.82
C VAL A 255 -16.87 17.71 -8.46
N THR A 256 -18.19 17.75 -8.26
CA THR A 256 -18.82 17.30 -7.01
C THR A 256 -18.66 15.79 -6.83
N ASP A 257 -18.85 15.02 -7.89
CA ASP A 257 -18.68 13.57 -7.90
C ASP A 257 -17.21 13.17 -7.68
N LEU A 258 -16.27 13.85 -8.33
CA LEU A 258 -14.85 13.66 -8.12
C LEU A 258 -14.44 13.95 -6.66
N ARG A 259 -14.94 15.03 -6.08
CA ARG A 259 -14.70 15.34 -4.67
C ARG A 259 -15.23 14.28 -3.72
N ARG A 260 -16.39 13.73 -4.01
CA ARG A 260 -16.97 12.64 -3.21
C ARG A 260 -16.20 11.34 -3.32
N GLN A 261 -15.68 11.04 -4.53
CA GLN A 261 -14.98 9.79 -4.81
C GLN A 261 -13.49 9.83 -4.46
N SER A 262 -12.82 10.97 -4.60
CA SER A 262 -11.37 11.02 -4.59
C SER A 262 -10.76 12.11 -3.71
N ASN A 263 -11.55 12.82 -2.91
CA ASN A 263 -11.06 13.90 -2.02
C ASN A 263 -10.00 14.81 -2.67
N CYS A 264 -10.24 15.19 -3.95
CA CYS A 264 -9.33 16.00 -4.74
C CYS A 264 -9.10 17.37 -4.13
N ARG A 265 -7.89 17.89 -4.28
CA ARG A 265 -7.59 19.28 -3.92
C ARG A 265 -8.31 20.24 -4.89
N PRO A 266 -8.71 21.44 -4.42
CA PRO A 266 -9.30 22.46 -5.31
C PRO A 266 -8.44 22.80 -6.53
N THR A 267 -7.10 22.68 -6.40
CA THR A 267 -6.14 22.94 -7.48
C THR A 267 -6.04 21.83 -8.53
N GLN A 268 -6.68 20.68 -8.29
CA GLN A 268 -6.72 19.52 -9.19
C GLN A 268 -8.02 19.47 -10.00
N LEU A 269 -8.97 20.31 -9.66
CA LEU A 269 -10.30 20.44 -10.26
C LEU A 269 -10.40 21.70 -11.11
#